data_59d033479c8ea88b3cb9a22808dc3700
#
_entry.id   59d033479c8ea88b3cb9a22808dc3700
#
_cell.length_a   1.000
_cell.length_b   1.000
_cell.length_c   1.000
_cell.angle_alpha   90.00
_cell.angle_beta   90.00
_cell.angle_gamma   90.00
#
_symmetry.space_group_name_H-M   'P 1'
#
loop_
_entity.id
_entity.type
_entity.pdbx_description
1 polymer ?
#
loop_
_entity_poly.entity_id
_entity_poly.type
_entity_poly.pdbx_seq_one_letter_code
_entity_poly.pdbx_strand_id
1 'polypeptide(L)'
;MLIVSFNNYQNAAMFTSANSIAGNMYETLSDIDRYFGLKSENDALVEQNAVLLNEIQALKEELKGYQDSTMLAEHVAIAGGRQGYRYMSARVVNSSYNKVDNYMTLDKGAAQGVKPEMGVIGKDGVVGIIYQTSDKFSLVIPLLNSKSNINCRVKGTGSYSALHWEGGDARYSYLIDLPRYAVFEKGDTVVTSGFSSIFPADIPVGVIDYLEDSKDGLFYRARVELFVDFTNIGNVFIIGNDGKEEQSELEKKGEKE
;
A
#
# COMPACT_ATOMS: atom_id res chain seq x y z
N MET A 1 -55.68 54.45 -7.28
CA MET A 1 -54.38 54.36 -7.97
C MET A 1 -53.25 53.75 -7.13
N LEU A 2 -53.51 53.20 -5.94
CA LEU A 2 -52.52 52.61 -5.01
C LEU A 2 -52.49 51.08 -5.03
N ILE A 3 -53.44 50.41 -5.63
CA ILE A 3 -53.53 48.94 -5.64
C ILE A 3 -52.71 48.28 -6.76
N VAL A 4 -52.42 48.99 -7.84
CA VAL A 4 -51.67 48.44 -8.99
C VAL A 4 -50.18 48.39 -8.74
N SER A 5 -49.63 49.28 -7.90
CA SER A 5 -48.18 49.28 -7.58
C SER A 5 -47.80 48.18 -6.59
N PHE A 6 -48.71 47.68 -5.75
CA PHE A 6 -48.43 46.60 -4.78
C PHE A 6 -48.31 45.22 -5.47
N ASN A 7 -49.08 45.00 -6.54
CA ASN A 7 -49.05 43.71 -7.25
C ASN A 7 -47.76 43.51 -8.08
N ASN A 8 -47.17 44.58 -8.60
CA ASN A 8 -45.91 44.49 -9.35
C ASN A 8 -44.70 44.23 -8.43
N TYR A 9 -44.72 44.71 -7.18
CA TYR A 9 -43.62 44.47 -6.23
C TYR A 9 -43.62 43.03 -5.70
N GLN A 10 -44.81 42.46 -5.45
CA GLN A 10 -44.94 41.06 -5.02
C GLN A 10 -44.56 40.08 -6.14
N ASN A 11 -44.92 40.38 -7.40
CA ASN A 11 -44.50 39.56 -8.54
C ASN A 11 -42.99 39.63 -8.77
N ALA A 12 -42.33 40.78 -8.64
CA ALA A 12 -40.91 40.90 -8.76
C ALA A 12 -40.15 40.15 -7.62
N ALA A 13 -40.64 40.20 -6.37
CA ALA A 13 -40.08 39.47 -5.25
C ALA A 13 -40.24 37.94 -5.41
N MET A 14 -41.38 37.45 -5.93
CA MET A 14 -41.60 36.03 -6.22
C MET A 14 -40.68 35.54 -7.35
N PHE A 15 -40.50 36.31 -8.43
CA PHE A 15 -39.61 35.93 -9.51
C PHE A 15 -38.13 35.92 -9.09
N THR A 16 -37.72 36.85 -8.22
CA THR A 16 -36.34 36.87 -7.69
C THR A 16 -36.09 35.70 -6.74
N SER A 17 -37.06 35.35 -5.89
CA SER A 17 -36.96 34.19 -5.00
C SER A 17 -37.00 32.86 -5.77
N ALA A 18 -37.82 32.72 -6.81
CA ALA A 18 -37.86 31.54 -7.65
C ALA A 18 -36.55 31.34 -8.44
N ASN A 19 -35.96 32.42 -8.97
CA ASN A 19 -34.68 32.36 -9.66
C ASN A 19 -33.50 32.03 -8.70
N SER A 20 -33.55 32.52 -7.46
CA SER A 20 -32.55 32.19 -6.44
C SER A 20 -32.62 30.72 -6.03
N ILE A 21 -33.81 30.16 -5.88
CA ILE A 21 -34.01 28.73 -5.56
C ILE A 21 -33.59 27.86 -6.75
N ALA A 22 -33.93 28.24 -7.98
CA ALA A 22 -33.51 27.53 -9.17
C ALA A 22 -31.98 27.59 -9.36
N GLY A 23 -31.36 28.73 -9.12
CA GLY A 23 -29.88 28.90 -9.18
C GLY A 23 -29.14 27.97 -8.21
N ASN A 24 -29.55 27.95 -6.95
CA ASN A 24 -28.95 27.06 -5.94
C ASN A 24 -29.19 25.58 -6.23
N MET A 25 -30.28 25.23 -6.88
CA MET A 25 -30.60 23.86 -7.27
C MET A 25 -29.75 23.40 -8.46
N TYR A 26 -29.43 24.29 -9.40
CA TYR A 26 -28.50 24.00 -10.50
C TYR A 26 -27.05 23.92 -10.05
N GLU A 27 -26.62 24.74 -9.10
CA GLU A 27 -25.28 24.64 -8.49
C GLU A 27 -25.09 23.30 -7.77
N THR A 28 -26.06 22.88 -6.95
CA THR A 28 -25.99 21.59 -6.23
C THR A 28 -25.97 20.39 -7.18
N LEU A 29 -26.74 20.40 -8.26
CA LEU A 29 -26.72 19.33 -9.27
C LEU A 29 -25.38 19.31 -10.04
N SER A 30 -24.84 20.48 -10.39
CA SER A 30 -23.52 20.59 -11.03
C SER A 30 -22.38 20.11 -10.13
N ASP A 31 -22.45 20.32 -8.83
CA ASP A 31 -21.45 19.85 -7.86
C ASP A 31 -21.53 18.33 -7.66
N ILE A 32 -22.72 17.77 -7.71
CA ILE A 32 -22.93 16.32 -7.66
C ILE A 32 -22.36 15.66 -8.93
N ASP A 33 -22.67 16.19 -10.12
CA ASP A 33 -22.11 15.66 -11.38
C ASP A 33 -20.59 15.78 -11.41
N ARG A 34 -20.05 16.89 -10.92
CA ARG A 34 -18.59 17.09 -10.80
C ARG A 34 -17.97 16.09 -9.84
N TYR A 35 -18.61 15.83 -8.69
CA TYR A 35 -18.14 14.86 -7.72
C TYR A 35 -18.09 13.43 -8.29
N PHE A 36 -19.14 13.01 -9.01
CA PHE A 36 -19.14 11.71 -9.69
C PHE A 36 -18.14 11.64 -10.84
N GLY A 37 -17.94 12.73 -11.58
CA GLY A 37 -16.90 12.84 -12.60
C GLY A 37 -15.50 12.68 -12.02
N LEU A 38 -15.16 13.40 -10.95
CA LEU A 38 -13.88 13.29 -10.24
C LEU A 38 -13.63 11.89 -9.66
N LYS A 39 -14.68 11.24 -9.16
CA LYS A 39 -14.56 9.87 -8.65
C LYS A 39 -14.23 8.90 -9.79
N SER A 40 -14.96 9.00 -10.92
CA SER A 40 -14.69 8.15 -12.09
C SER A 40 -13.28 8.37 -12.65
N GLU A 41 -12.83 9.63 -12.69
CA GLU A 41 -11.46 9.98 -13.11
C GLU A 41 -10.41 9.44 -12.14
N ASN A 42 -10.67 9.53 -10.83
CA ASN A 42 -9.78 8.96 -9.82
C ASN A 42 -9.69 7.42 -9.94
N ASP A 43 -10.82 6.74 -10.13
CA ASP A 43 -10.83 5.28 -10.31
C ASP A 43 -10.07 4.88 -11.60
N ALA A 44 -10.20 5.66 -12.68
CA ALA A 44 -9.43 5.44 -13.92
C ALA A 44 -7.92 5.69 -13.73
N LEU A 45 -7.54 6.74 -13.01
CA LEU A 45 -6.13 7.02 -12.69
C LEU A 45 -5.52 5.91 -11.82
N VAL A 46 -6.25 5.35 -10.88
CA VAL A 46 -5.78 4.21 -10.06
C VAL A 46 -5.53 2.98 -10.93
N GLU A 47 -6.41 2.70 -11.90
CA GLU A 47 -6.21 1.59 -12.84
C GLU A 47 -5.01 1.82 -13.76
N GLN A 48 -4.85 3.04 -14.29
CA GLN A 48 -3.67 3.41 -15.07
C GLN A 48 -2.37 3.27 -14.27
N ASN A 49 -2.38 3.64 -12.99
CA ASN A 49 -1.23 3.45 -12.13
C ASN A 49 -0.87 1.95 -11.94
N ALA A 50 -1.87 1.06 -11.87
CA ALA A 50 -1.61 -0.38 -11.80
C ALA A 50 -0.93 -0.89 -13.09
N VAL A 51 -1.39 -0.44 -14.26
CA VAL A 51 -0.78 -0.77 -15.55
C VAL A 51 0.67 -0.27 -15.62
N LEU A 52 0.91 1.00 -15.25
CA LEU A 52 2.25 1.58 -15.25
C LEU A 52 3.20 0.88 -14.28
N LEU A 53 2.72 0.44 -13.12
CA LEU A 53 3.53 -0.34 -12.18
C LEU A 53 3.97 -1.69 -12.78
N ASN A 54 3.06 -2.36 -13.52
CA ASN A 54 3.41 -3.59 -14.22
C ASN A 54 4.44 -3.35 -15.33
N GLU A 55 4.31 -2.26 -16.09
CA GLU A 55 5.25 -1.87 -17.14
C GLU A 55 6.63 -1.52 -16.57
N ILE A 56 6.68 -0.73 -15.50
CA ILE A 56 7.93 -0.43 -14.78
C ILE A 56 8.60 -1.70 -14.27
N GLN A 57 7.82 -2.65 -13.75
CA GLN A 57 8.37 -3.92 -13.27
C GLN A 57 8.98 -4.73 -14.42
N ALA A 58 8.27 -4.84 -15.55
CA ALA A 58 8.78 -5.52 -16.73
C ALA A 58 10.07 -4.88 -17.27
N LEU A 59 10.12 -3.54 -17.36
CA LEU A 59 11.32 -2.80 -17.77
C LEU A 59 12.48 -2.99 -16.80
N LYS A 60 12.23 -3.05 -15.49
CA LYS A 60 13.27 -3.35 -14.49
C LYS A 60 13.85 -4.75 -14.65
N GLU A 61 13.02 -5.73 -14.97
CA GLU A 61 13.46 -7.10 -15.22
C GLU A 61 14.30 -7.19 -16.51
N GLU A 62 13.89 -6.48 -17.56
CA GLU A 62 14.64 -6.37 -18.80
C GLU A 62 16.02 -5.71 -18.58
N LEU A 63 16.06 -4.58 -17.85
CA LEU A 63 17.30 -3.89 -17.49
C LEU A 63 18.26 -4.78 -16.68
N LYS A 64 17.76 -5.56 -15.72
CA LYS A 64 18.58 -6.55 -15.02
C LYS A 64 19.19 -7.55 -15.98
N GLY A 65 18.42 -8.00 -16.98
CA GLY A 65 18.91 -8.88 -18.03
C GLY A 65 20.08 -8.32 -18.84
N TYR A 66 20.08 -7.03 -19.12
CA TYR A 66 21.19 -6.37 -19.81
C TYR A 66 22.42 -6.15 -18.92
N GLN A 67 22.22 -5.81 -17.62
CA GLN A 67 23.30 -5.66 -16.66
C GLN A 67 24.00 -6.99 -16.35
N ASP A 68 23.21 -8.05 -16.20
CA ASP A 68 23.75 -9.40 -15.94
C ASP A 68 24.50 -9.96 -17.16
N SER A 69 24.11 -9.64 -18.39
CA SER A 69 24.79 -10.11 -19.59
C SER A 69 26.19 -9.52 -19.79
N THR A 70 26.48 -8.37 -19.18
CA THR A 70 27.82 -7.76 -19.17
C THR A 70 28.75 -8.27 -18.06
N MET A 71 28.22 -8.91 -17.01
CA MET A 71 28.99 -9.50 -15.91
C MET A 71 29.02 -11.03 -15.91
N LEU A 72 28.27 -11.67 -16.77
CA LEU A 72 27.95 -13.11 -16.73
C LEU A 72 28.62 -13.97 -17.80
N ALA A 73 29.87 -13.69 -18.15
CA ALA A 73 30.70 -14.74 -18.77
C ALA A 73 31.20 -15.78 -17.74
N GLU A 74 31.09 -15.57 -16.45
CA GLU A 74 31.77 -16.42 -15.45
C GLU A 74 30.90 -17.07 -14.36
N HIS A 75 29.62 -16.72 -14.18
CA HIS A 75 28.76 -17.35 -13.16
C HIS A 75 27.33 -17.63 -13.68
N VAL A 76 27.25 -18.45 -14.70
CA VAL A 76 25.98 -19.08 -15.10
C VAL A 76 25.67 -20.19 -14.12
N ALA A 77 24.47 -20.14 -13.58
CA ALA A 77 23.77 -21.18 -12.84
C ALA A 77 23.79 -21.10 -11.32
N ILE A 78 23.22 -20.02 -10.77
CA ILE A 78 22.27 -20.21 -9.69
C ILE A 78 20.98 -19.52 -10.15
N ALA A 79 20.01 -20.33 -10.49
CA ALA A 79 18.73 -19.92 -11.04
C ALA A 79 17.94 -19.09 -10.02
N GLY A 80 18.18 -17.80 -9.97
CA GLY A 80 17.20 -16.86 -9.49
C GLY A 80 16.16 -16.70 -10.60
N GLY A 81 15.14 -17.56 -10.62
CA GLY A 81 13.99 -17.36 -11.48
C GLY A 81 13.48 -15.95 -11.28
N ARG A 82 13.41 -15.15 -12.35
CA ARG A 82 12.80 -13.82 -12.31
C ARG A 82 11.35 -13.99 -11.95
N GLN A 83 11.03 -13.76 -10.70
CA GLN A 83 9.66 -13.81 -10.20
C GLN A 83 8.93 -12.58 -10.73
N GLY A 84 8.05 -12.78 -11.72
CA GLY A 84 7.16 -11.74 -12.21
C GLY A 84 6.16 -11.34 -11.16
N TYR A 85 6.18 -10.09 -10.74
CA TYR A 85 5.15 -9.53 -9.87
C TYR A 85 4.06 -8.85 -10.70
N ARG A 86 2.80 -9.11 -10.35
CA ARG A 86 1.64 -8.44 -10.94
C ARG A 86 0.97 -7.54 -9.91
N TYR A 87 0.43 -6.42 -10.37
CA TYR A 87 -0.25 -5.44 -9.55
C TYR A 87 -1.73 -5.35 -9.94
N MET A 88 -2.60 -5.34 -8.93
CA MET A 88 -4.04 -5.20 -9.09
C MET A 88 -4.53 -4.08 -8.18
N SER A 89 -5.24 -3.11 -8.73
CA SER A 89 -5.87 -2.06 -7.94
C SER A 89 -7.02 -2.59 -7.10
N ALA A 90 -7.14 -2.11 -5.87
CA ALA A 90 -8.24 -2.41 -4.96
C ALA A 90 -8.53 -1.19 -4.08
N ARG A 91 -9.76 -1.11 -3.60
CA ARG A 91 -10.19 -0.06 -2.68
C ARG A 91 -10.41 -0.62 -1.29
N VAL A 92 -9.99 0.15 -0.29
CA VAL A 92 -10.26 -0.14 1.11
C VAL A 92 -11.73 0.17 1.41
N VAL A 93 -12.50 -0.84 1.84
CA VAL A 93 -13.92 -0.68 2.21
C VAL A 93 -14.13 -0.62 3.71
N ASN A 94 -13.17 -1.13 4.49
CA ASN A 94 -13.17 -1.01 5.95
C ASN A 94 -11.72 -1.12 6.47
N SER A 95 -11.40 -0.35 7.52
CA SER A 95 -10.08 -0.38 8.15
C SER A 95 -10.16 -0.07 9.64
N SER A 96 -9.31 -0.71 10.43
CA SER A 96 -9.02 -0.34 11.82
C SER A 96 -7.53 -0.06 11.99
N TYR A 97 -7.18 0.88 12.89
CA TYR A 97 -5.78 1.28 13.15
C TYR A 97 -5.49 1.53 14.65
N ASN A 98 -6.50 1.41 15.50
CA ASN A 98 -6.42 1.75 16.92
C ASN A 98 -6.57 0.54 17.88
N LYS A 99 -6.43 -0.67 17.35
CA LYS A 99 -6.50 -1.93 18.10
C LYS A 99 -5.13 -2.59 18.11
N VAL A 100 -4.93 -3.60 18.95
CA VAL A 100 -3.73 -4.46 18.92
C VAL A 100 -3.73 -5.32 17.65
N ASP A 101 -4.86 -5.90 17.32
CA ASP A 101 -5.08 -6.68 16.10
C ASP A 101 -5.98 -5.86 15.15
N ASN A 102 -5.37 -5.10 14.26
CA ASN A 102 -6.08 -4.35 13.24
C ASN A 102 -6.25 -5.20 11.98
N TYR A 103 -7.33 -4.93 11.26
CA TYR A 103 -7.63 -5.54 9.97
C TYR A 103 -8.13 -4.50 8.99
N MET A 104 -7.93 -4.79 7.71
CA MET A 104 -8.43 -3.99 6.60
C MET A 104 -9.15 -4.89 5.61
N THR A 105 -10.27 -4.43 5.03
CA THR A 105 -11.03 -5.16 4.02
C THR A 105 -10.91 -4.44 2.68
N LEU A 106 -10.64 -5.20 1.61
CA LEU A 106 -10.56 -4.72 0.24
C LEU A 106 -11.75 -5.22 -0.58
N ASP A 107 -12.14 -4.45 -1.61
CA ASP A 107 -13.23 -4.75 -2.55
C ASP A 107 -12.83 -5.73 -3.68
N LYS A 108 -11.76 -6.47 -3.52
CA LYS A 108 -11.29 -7.52 -4.42
C LYS A 108 -11.14 -8.82 -3.66
N GLY A 109 -11.52 -9.94 -4.28
CA GLY A 109 -11.48 -11.24 -3.66
C GLY A 109 -11.00 -12.35 -4.60
N ALA A 110 -11.27 -13.59 -4.26
CA ALA A 110 -10.83 -14.77 -5.00
C ALA A 110 -11.35 -14.77 -6.46
N ALA A 111 -12.55 -14.26 -6.72
CA ALA A 111 -13.11 -14.17 -8.07
C ALA A 111 -12.28 -13.26 -9.01
N GLN A 112 -11.50 -12.32 -8.45
CA GLN A 112 -10.58 -11.46 -9.18
C GLN A 112 -9.12 -11.98 -9.15
N GLY A 113 -8.89 -13.18 -8.61
CA GLY A 113 -7.56 -13.79 -8.53
C GLY A 113 -6.75 -13.41 -7.29
N VAL A 114 -7.37 -12.77 -6.30
CA VAL A 114 -6.69 -12.48 -5.02
C VAL A 114 -6.54 -13.77 -4.22
N LYS A 115 -5.33 -14.02 -3.74
CA LYS A 115 -4.99 -15.19 -2.92
C LYS A 115 -4.44 -14.74 -1.56
N PRO A 116 -4.58 -15.57 -0.50
CA PRO A 116 -3.85 -15.35 0.75
C PRO A 116 -2.34 -15.19 0.51
N GLU A 117 -1.69 -14.44 1.39
CA GLU A 117 -0.25 -14.14 1.35
C GLU A 117 0.20 -13.27 0.14
N MET A 118 -0.72 -12.66 -0.60
CA MET A 118 -0.37 -11.58 -1.53
C MET A 118 -0.05 -10.31 -0.74
N GLY A 119 0.93 -9.53 -1.20
CA GLY A 119 1.30 -8.25 -0.62
C GLY A 119 0.27 -7.17 -0.94
N VAL A 120 0.19 -6.17 -0.07
CA VAL A 120 -0.63 -4.96 -0.29
C VAL A 120 0.22 -3.73 -0.08
N ILE A 121 0.21 -2.82 -1.06
CA ILE A 121 0.93 -1.54 -1.00
C ILE A 121 -0.03 -0.38 -1.27
N GLY A 122 0.25 0.75 -0.66
CA GLY A 122 -0.34 2.04 -0.97
C GLY A 122 0.57 2.88 -1.85
N LYS A 123 0.16 4.11 -2.11
CA LYS A 123 0.97 5.08 -2.86
C LYS A 123 2.31 5.40 -2.20
N ASP A 124 2.37 5.35 -0.87
CA ASP A 124 3.53 5.77 -0.08
C ASP A 124 4.39 4.58 0.41
N GLY A 125 3.91 3.33 0.26
CA GLY A 125 4.66 2.16 0.68
C GLY A 125 3.83 0.95 1.08
N VAL A 126 4.44 0.06 1.86
CA VAL A 126 3.82 -1.20 2.29
C VAL A 126 2.65 -0.95 3.23
N VAL A 127 1.52 -1.61 2.94
CA VAL A 127 0.30 -1.58 3.78
C VAL A 127 0.17 -2.84 4.62
N GLY A 128 0.36 -4.03 4.04
CA GLY A 128 0.18 -5.30 4.74
C GLY A 128 0.16 -6.50 3.81
N ILE A 129 -0.43 -7.59 4.28
CA ILE A 129 -0.49 -8.88 3.58
C ILE A 129 -1.92 -9.42 3.61
N ILE A 130 -2.39 -9.99 2.51
CA ILE A 130 -3.70 -10.67 2.43
C ILE A 130 -3.68 -11.88 3.37
N TYR A 131 -4.59 -11.89 4.33
CA TYR A 131 -4.75 -12.98 5.28
C TYR A 131 -5.76 -14.02 4.81
N GLN A 132 -6.94 -13.55 4.38
CA GLN A 132 -8.03 -14.40 3.91
C GLN A 132 -8.76 -13.74 2.75
N THR A 133 -9.41 -14.56 1.92
CA THR A 133 -10.22 -14.10 0.79
C THR A 133 -11.59 -14.77 0.81
N SER A 134 -12.60 -14.00 0.41
CA SER A 134 -13.91 -14.50 -0.05
C SER A 134 -14.03 -14.25 -1.54
N ASP A 135 -15.16 -14.60 -2.16
CA ASP A 135 -15.35 -14.39 -3.60
C ASP A 135 -15.15 -12.93 -4.02
N LYS A 136 -15.66 -11.97 -3.23
CA LYS A 136 -15.71 -10.54 -3.57
C LYS A 136 -14.78 -9.66 -2.74
N PHE A 137 -14.31 -10.13 -1.59
CA PHE A 137 -13.54 -9.33 -0.65
C PHE A 137 -12.30 -10.08 -0.19
N SER A 138 -11.31 -9.33 0.27
CA SER A 138 -10.15 -9.87 0.97
C SER A 138 -9.91 -9.16 2.29
N LEU A 139 -9.40 -9.90 3.26
CA LEU A 139 -9.00 -9.41 4.57
C LEU A 139 -7.49 -9.30 4.61
N VAL A 140 -6.99 -8.13 4.98
CA VAL A 140 -5.57 -7.79 5.09
C VAL A 140 -5.17 -7.72 6.55
N ILE A 141 -4.02 -8.27 6.89
CA ILE A 141 -3.26 -7.95 8.10
C ILE A 141 -2.36 -6.76 7.74
N PRO A 142 -2.66 -5.53 8.22
CA PRO A 142 -1.82 -4.36 7.95
C PRO A 142 -0.52 -4.41 8.78
N LEU A 143 0.42 -3.51 8.48
CA LEU A 143 1.63 -3.31 9.31
C LEU A 143 1.28 -3.05 10.78
N LEU A 144 0.16 -2.40 11.04
CA LEU A 144 -0.37 -2.08 12.38
C LEU A 144 -1.13 -3.25 13.00
N ASN A 145 -0.53 -4.43 13.02
CA ASN A 145 -1.11 -5.63 13.63
C ASN A 145 -0.03 -6.41 14.35
N SER A 146 -0.30 -6.91 15.55
CA SER A 146 0.66 -7.66 16.36
C SER A 146 1.18 -8.94 15.68
N LYS A 147 0.44 -9.47 14.71
CA LYS A 147 0.80 -10.64 13.91
C LYS A 147 1.56 -10.28 12.62
N SER A 148 1.71 -8.98 12.34
CA SER A 148 2.46 -8.54 11.18
C SER A 148 3.96 -8.77 11.38
N ASN A 149 4.58 -9.41 10.38
CA ASN A 149 6.01 -9.66 10.36
C ASN A 149 6.50 -9.51 8.92
N ILE A 150 7.11 -8.37 8.62
CA ILE A 150 7.58 -8.06 7.27
C ILE A 150 9.09 -7.93 7.28
N ASN A 151 9.74 -8.72 6.42
CA ASN A 151 11.19 -8.67 6.26
C ASN A 151 11.61 -7.39 5.54
N CYS A 152 12.32 -6.54 6.25
CA CYS A 152 12.81 -5.26 5.81
C CYS A 152 14.33 -5.22 5.78
N ARG A 153 14.88 -4.22 5.14
CA ARG A 153 16.28 -3.84 5.21
C ARG A 153 16.41 -2.32 5.28
N VAL A 154 17.50 -1.86 5.87
CA VAL A 154 17.88 -0.45 5.79
C VAL A 154 18.57 -0.24 4.45
N LYS A 155 18.10 0.71 3.66
CA LYS A 155 18.59 0.98 2.30
C LYS A 155 20.07 1.38 2.35
N GLY A 156 20.89 0.78 1.46
CA GLY A 156 22.33 1.05 1.43
C GLY A 156 23.16 0.22 2.41
N THR A 157 22.52 -0.56 3.30
CA THR A 157 23.19 -1.48 4.20
C THR A 157 22.90 -2.93 3.82
N GLY A 158 23.71 -3.88 4.27
CA GLY A 158 23.45 -5.32 4.14
C GLY A 158 22.63 -5.91 5.29
N SER A 159 22.02 -5.09 6.14
CA SER A 159 21.33 -5.55 7.34
C SER A 159 19.84 -5.73 7.11
N TYR A 160 19.36 -6.91 7.46
CA TYR A 160 17.97 -7.34 7.35
C TYR A 160 17.37 -7.47 8.74
N SER A 161 16.09 -7.17 8.86
CA SER A 161 15.36 -7.24 10.12
C SER A 161 13.88 -7.40 9.87
N ALA A 162 13.17 -7.92 10.85
CA ALA A 162 11.72 -7.98 10.84
C ALA A 162 11.12 -6.68 11.36
N LEU A 163 10.13 -6.16 10.65
CA LEU A 163 9.31 -5.04 11.12
C LEU A 163 8.14 -5.58 11.92
N HIS A 164 8.00 -5.12 13.14
CA HIS A 164 6.98 -5.54 14.07
C HIS A 164 6.27 -4.34 14.71
N TRP A 165 4.93 -4.43 14.86
CA TRP A 165 4.14 -3.42 15.53
C TRP A 165 3.69 -3.89 16.92
N GLU A 166 3.95 -3.09 17.92
CA GLU A 166 3.68 -3.43 19.33
C GLU A 166 2.40 -2.79 19.88
N GLY A 167 1.62 -2.17 19.03
CA GLY A 167 0.45 -1.39 19.45
C GLY A 167 0.79 0.08 19.73
N GLY A 168 -0.23 0.88 20.03
CA GLY A 168 -0.09 2.27 20.37
C GLY A 168 -0.21 3.22 19.17
N ASP A 169 0.83 4.01 18.88
CA ASP A 169 0.79 5.04 17.84
C ASP A 169 0.88 4.42 16.44
N ALA A 170 -0.13 4.67 15.61
CA ALA A 170 -0.24 4.15 14.26
C ALA A 170 0.85 4.68 13.28
N ARG A 171 1.63 5.68 13.67
CA ARG A 171 2.72 6.24 12.87
C ARG A 171 4.01 5.45 12.96
N TYR A 172 4.18 4.61 13.97
CA TYR A 172 5.46 3.96 14.29
C TYR A 172 5.36 2.46 14.31
N SER A 173 6.41 1.80 13.86
CA SER A 173 6.67 0.38 14.03
C SER A 173 8.13 0.17 14.42
N TYR A 174 8.56 -1.06 14.63
CA TYR A 174 9.91 -1.35 15.13
C TYR A 174 10.60 -2.39 14.28
N LEU A 175 11.85 -2.11 13.87
CA LEU A 175 12.78 -3.15 13.43
C LEU A 175 13.38 -3.78 14.69
N ILE A 176 13.33 -5.10 14.75
CA ILE A 176 13.87 -5.88 15.87
C ILE A 176 15.11 -6.67 15.44
N ASP A 177 15.93 -7.07 16.40
CA ASP A 177 17.12 -7.92 16.19
C ASP A 177 18.14 -7.35 15.18
N LEU A 178 18.32 -6.03 15.18
CA LEU A 178 19.33 -5.38 14.35
C LEU A 178 20.73 -5.66 14.90
N PRO A 179 21.68 -6.11 14.04
CA PRO A 179 23.03 -6.42 14.50
C PRO A 179 23.77 -5.19 15.02
N ARG A 180 24.50 -5.32 16.13
CA ARG A 180 25.29 -4.22 16.74
C ARG A 180 26.44 -3.72 15.88
N TYR A 181 26.94 -4.54 14.96
CA TYR A 181 27.99 -4.13 14.04
C TYR A 181 27.51 -3.29 12.86
N ALA A 182 26.20 -3.26 12.64
CA ALA A 182 25.64 -2.48 11.56
C ALA A 182 25.47 -1.01 11.98
N VAL A 183 25.88 -0.11 11.11
CA VAL A 183 25.79 1.32 11.34
C VAL A 183 24.47 1.81 10.73
N PHE A 184 23.63 2.38 11.57
CA PHE A 184 22.34 2.98 11.19
C PHE A 184 22.29 4.39 11.73
N GLU A 185 21.66 5.28 10.99
CA GLU A 185 21.46 6.67 11.39
C GLU A 185 19.98 7.05 11.37
N LYS A 186 19.62 8.05 12.18
CA LYS A 186 18.31 8.66 12.10
C LYS A 186 18.12 9.25 10.71
N GLY A 187 16.97 8.94 10.09
CA GLY A 187 16.65 9.36 8.72
C GLY A 187 16.95 8.29 7.66
N ASP A 188 17.60 7.19 8.03
CA ASP A 188 17.81 6.08 7.10
C ASP A 188 16.49 5.47 6.65
N THR A 189 16.39 5.21 5.35
CA THR A 189 15.18 4.66 4.75
C THR A 189 15.10 3.16 4.95
N VAL A 190 13.95 2.69 5.42
CA VAL A 190 13.61 1.29 5.55
C VAL A 190 12.78 0.87 4.35
N VAL A 191 13.15 -0.25 3.71
CA VAL A 191 12.50 -0.81 2.53
C VAL A 191 12.30 -2.32 2.70
N THR A 192 11.46 -2.92 1.86
CA THR A 192 11.33 -4.38 1.80
C THR A 192 12.64 -5.03 1.38
N SER A 193 12.94 -6.19 1.97
CA SER A 193 14.21 -6.90 1.73
C SER A 193 14.27 -7.60 0.36
N GLY A 194 13.11 -8.01 -0.18
CA GLY A 194 13.02 -8.86 -1.36
C GLY A 194 13.27 -10.35 -1.08
N PHE A 195 13.54 -10.75 0.17
CA PHE A 195 13.73 -12.15 0.56
C PHE A 195 12.43 -12.93 0.78
N SER A 196 11.31 -12.25 0.78
CA SER A 196 10.02 -12.93 0.80
C SER A 196 9.45 -12.97 -0.62
N SER A 197 8.77 -14.05 -0.97
CA SER A 197 8.02 -14.16 -2.22
C SER A 197 6.78 -13.26 -2.26
N ILE A 198 6.57 -12.42 -1.22
CA ILE A 198 5.39 -11.56 -1.05
C ILE A 198 5.62 -10.19 -1.67
N PHE A 199 6.78 -9.58 -1.38
CA PHE A 199 7.13 -8.24 -1.85
C PHE A 199 8.41 -8.25 -2.67
N PRO A 200 8.45 -7.54 -3.79
CA PRO A 200 9.74 -7.23 -4.43
C PRO A 200 10.60 -6.40 -3.48
N ALA A 201 11.92 -6.40 -3.73
CA ALA A 201 12.84 -5.54 -2.99
C ALA A 201 12.55 -4.05 -3.23
N ASP A 202 12.95 -3.21 -2.27
CA ASP A 202 12.97 -1.76 -2.37
C ASP A 202 11.62 -1.04 -2.33
N ILE A 203 10.52 -1.72 -1.92
CA ILE A 203 9.28 -1.00 -1.62
C ILE A 203 9.46 -0.20 -0.33
N PRO A 204 9.15 1.11 -0.33
CA PRO A 204 9.26 1.95 0.86
C PRO A 204 8.41 1.45 2.02
N VAL A 205 8.92 1.58 3.23
CA VAL A 205 8.22 1.25 4.49
C VAL A 205 8.19 2.45 5.42
N GLY A 206 9.34 3.08 5.66
CA GLY A 206 9.45 4.23 6.55
C GLY A 206 10.88 4.72 6.69
N VAL A 207 11.11 5.53 7.71
CA VAL A 207 12.44 6.04 8.08
C VAL A 207 12.77 5.74 9.53
N ILE A 208 14.04 5.50 9.85
CA ILE A 208 14.51 5.34 11.23
C ILE A 208 14.37 6.67 11.95
N ASP A 209 13.59 6.68 13.03
CA ASP A 209 13.42 7.85 13.90
C ASP A 209 14.45 7.87 15.03
N TYR A 210 14.63 6.75 15.71
CA TYR A 210 15.73 6.58 16.68
C TYR A 210 16.06 5.10 16.90
N LEU A 211 17.25 4.87 17.48
CA LEU A 211 17.76 3.56 17.88
C LEU A 211 17.73 3.43 19.39
N GLU A 212 17.43 2.23 19.87
CA GLU A 212 17.50 1.85 21.26
C GLU A 212 18.15 0.47 21.40
N ASP A 213 18.70 0.18 22.57
CA ASP A 213 19.18 -1.17 22.90
C ASP A 213 17.98 -2.12 23.05
N SER A 214 18.12 -3.36 22.55
CA SER A 214 17.19 -4.42 22.87
C SER A 214 17.18 -4.71 24.37
N LYS A 215 16.09 -5.29 24.87
CA LYS A 215 15.95 -5.60 26.31
C LYS A 215 17.03 -6.51 26.87
N ASP A 216 17.60 -7.37 26.03
CA ASP A 216 18.70 -8.28 26.37
C ASP A 216 20.10 -7.69 26.14
N GLY A 217 20.17 -6.49 25.55
CA GLY A 217 21.42 -5.80 25.23
C GLY A 217 22.26 -6.42 24.12
N LEU A 218 21.76 -7.44 23.42
CA LEU A 218 22.50 -8.16 22.38
C LEU A 218 22.34 -7.52 21.00
N PHE A 219 21.21 -6.87 20.74
CA PHE A 219 20.85 -6.27 19.46
C PHE A 219 20.49 -4.79 19.64
N TYR A 220 20.34 -4.10 18.53
CA TYR A 220 19.63 -2.83 18.47
C TYR A 220 18.18 -3.06 18.05
N ARG A 221 17.34 -2.13 18.45
CA ARG A 221 15.97 -1.97 18.03
C ARG A 221 15.81 -0.57 17.44
N ALA A 222 15.18 -0.44 16.29
CA ALA A 222 14.95 0.84 15.67
C ALA A 222 13.46 1.16 15.60
N ARG A 223 13.05 2.33 16.09
CA ARG A 223 11.73 2.87 15.82
C ARG A 223 11.72 3.42 14.41
N VAL A 224 10.71 3.01 13.63
CA VAL A 224 10.51 3.39 12.24
C VAL A 224 9.24 4.22 12.14
N GLU A 225 9.34 5.44 11.63
CA GLU A 225 8.21 6.26 11.24
C GLU A 225 7.73 5.79 9.87
N LEU A 226 6.49 5.29 9.80
CA LEU A 226 5.91 4.70 8.60
C LEU A 226 5.55 5.77 7.57
N PHE A 227 5.76 5.51 6.29
CA PHE A 227 5.36 6.42 5.21
C PHE A 227 3.85 6.39 4.96
N VAL A 228 3.20 5.26 5.21
CA VAL A 228 1.76 5.09 4.97
C VAL A 228 0.96 5.67 6.12
N ASP A 229 0.05 6.59 5.81
CA ASP A 229 -0.96 7.07 6.75
C ASP A 229 -2.15 6.09 6.79
N PHE A 230 -2.16 5.24 7.82
CA PHE A 230 -3.22 4.24 8.04
C PHE A 230 -4.56 4.85 8.48
N THR A 231 -4.59 6.12 8.83
CA THR A 231 -5.85 6.82 9.20
C THR A 231 -6.61 7.30 7.98
N ASN A 232 -5.92 7.43 6.82
CA ASN A 232 -6.49 7.97 5.58
C ASN A 232 -6.03 7.16 4.36
N ILE A 233 -6.28 5.85 4.38
CA ILE A 233 -5.93 4.95 3.28
C ILE A 233 -7.19 4.59 2.48
N GLY A 234 -7.19 4.89 1.18
CA GLY A 234 -8.33 4.66 0.28
C GLY A 234 -8.07 3.60 -0.77
N ASN A 235 -7.16 3.87 -1.70
CA ASN A 235 -6.78 2.96 -2.78
C ASN A 235 -5.44 2.29 -2.49
N VAL A 236 -5.35 1.01 -2.85
CA VAL A 236 -4.16 0.17 -2.66
C VAL A 236 -3.93 -0.69 -3.89
N PHE A 237 -2.75 -1.30 -3.99
CA PHE A 237 -2.41 -2.30 -4.98
C PHE A 237 -2.10 -3.63 -4.30
N ILE A 238 -2.73 -4.69 -4.79
CA ILE A 238 -2.43 -6.07 -4.40
C ILE A 238 -1.32 -6.58 -5.30
N ILE A 239 -0.27 -7.15 -4.73
CA ILE A 239 0.88 -7.71 -5.43
C ILE A 239 0.75 -9.22 -5.47
N GLY A 240 0.63 -9.79 -6.67
CA GLY A 240 0.74 -11.22 -6.93
C GLY A 240 2.13 -11.57 -7.43
N ASN A 241 2.66 -12.69 -6.98
CA ASN A 241 3.91 -13.27 -7.49
C ASN A 241 3.61 -14.63 -8.11
N ASP A 242 3.83 -14.73 -9.41
CA ASP A 242 3.53 -15.96 -10.18
C ASP A 242 4.47 -17.13 -9.84
N GLY A 243 5.69 -16.86 -9.40
CA GLY A 243 6.67 -17.87 -8.99
C GLY A 243 6.55 -18.37 -7.56
N LYS A 244 5.65 -17.78 -6.74
CA LYS A 244 5.56 -18.07 -5.30
C LYS A 244 5.22 -19.53 -4.98
N GLU A 245 4.27 -20.11 -5.72
CA GLU A 245 3.82 -21.47 -5.45
C GLU A 245 4.96 -22.47 -5.71
N GLU A 246 5.70 -22.31 -6.82
CA GLU A 246 6.85 -23.13 -7.18
C GLU A 246 7.99 -23.00 -6.17
N GLN A 247 8.32 -21.78 -5.77
CA GLN A 247 9.33 -21.52 -4.74
C GLN A 247 8.97 -22.18 -3.40
N SER A 248 7.75 -21.98 -2.94
CA SER A 248 7.27 -22.55 -1.67
C SER A 248 7.25 -24.07 -1.66
N GLU A 249 6.95 -24.70 -2.81
CA GLU A 249 7.03 -26.16 -2.95
C GLU A 249 8.45 -26.69 -2.88
N LEU A 250 9.42 -25.97 -3.47
CA LEU A 250 10.83 -26.32 -3.41
C LEU A 250 11.40 -26.19 -2.00
N GLU A 251 11.08 -25.10 -1.31
CA GLU A 251 11.50 -24.86 0.07
C GLU A 251 10.97 -25.95 1.03
N LYS A 252 9.69 -26.31 0.91
CA LYS A 252 9.08 -27.41 1.71
C LYS A 252 9.71 -28.77 1.44
N LYS A 253 10.27 -29.02 0.25
CA LYS A 253 11.00 -30.26 -0.04
C LYS A 253 12.37 -30.27 0.62
N GLY A 254 13.06 -29.12 0.66
CA GLY A 254 14.36 -28.98 1.34
C GLY A 254 14.29 -29.09 2.87
N GLU A 255 13.17 -28.70 3.49
CA GLU A 255 12.97 -28.85 4.94
C GLU A 255 12.68 -30.31 5.41
N LYS A 256 12.38 -31.21 4.48
CA LYS A 256 12.05 -32.61 4.78
C LYS A 256 13.21 -33.59 4.62
N GLU A 257 14.35 -33.13 4.12
CA GLU A 257 15.62 -33.88 4.07
C GLU A 257 16.56 -33.50 5.24
#